data_bfa730f1dce94e4b1d039cc0caa18136
#
_entry.id   bfa730f1dce94e4b1d039cc0caa18136
#
_cell.length_a   1.000
_cell.length_b   1.000
_cell.length_c   1.000
_cell.angle_alpha   90.00
_cell.angle_beta   90.00
_cell.angle_gamma   90.00
#
_symmetry.space_group_name_H-M   'P 1'
#
loop_
_entity.id
_entity.type
_entity.pdbx_description
1 polymer ?
#
loop_
_entity_poly.entity_id
_entity_poly.type
_entity_poly.pdbx_seq_one_letter_code
_entity_poly.pdbx_strand_id
1 'polypeptide(L)'
;LAGLINMRRGNTADTMPAMAAVASILQCIMFLAKPEWYNPATLCLMTGPAALLLCGNAAGKAIDAHTIRDNFTLVSAGMDHAVAYRLKDAGVLRTVTAGLAEPRPNVLVSRPTRLMKGFLAGSESRRTSDKNQQQFARILLGCGVAAFLFTLLYRKDAGTAFTALAGVLCLGAPLAGTLISAMPMRLMQRSAAQIGAVIPGWKDIRLLGRVNVLQVTAQDLFPKGCITLRGIKPVRKEDIELAIIYSASMLADVNTPLKDIFLGMTGDNRKLLCKVENLETLDGLGYVGWINGERVMIGSRRL
;
A
#
# COMPACT_ATOMS: atom_id res chain seq x y z
N LEU A 1 17.09 -7.02 23.36
CA LEU A 1 16.42 -8.26 23.77
C LEU A 1 15.47 -8.77 22.67
N ALA A 2 14.55 -7.96 22.15
CA ALA A 2 13.60 -8.40 21.10
C ALA A 2 14.31 -8.93 19.84
N GLY A 3 15.42 -8.28 19.39
CA GLY A 3 16.21 -8.72 18.25
C GLY A 3 16.87 -10.09 18.42
N LEU A 4 17.32 -10.40 19.63
CA LEU A 4 17.92 -11.70 19.96
C LEU A 4 16.87 -12.81 20.11
N ILE A 5 15.76 -12.52 20.79
CA ILE A 5 14.65 -13.48 20.97
C ILE A 5 14.04 -13.84 19.62
N ASN A 6 13.86 -12.84 18.74
CA ASN A 6 13.27 -13.03 17.42
C ASN A 6 14.25 -13.58 16.37
N MET A 7 15.52 -13.73 16.68
CA MET A 7 16.53 -14.31 15.78
C MET A 7 16.13 -15.73 15.30
N ARG A 8 15.51 -16.52 16.15
CA ARG A 8 14.94 -17.85 15.79
C ARG A 8 13.65 -17.74 14.96
N ARG A 9 12.84 -16.69 15.17
CA ARG A 9 11.54 -16.49 14.50
C ARG A 9 11.63 -15.69 13.20
N GLY A 10 12.86 -15.26 12.82
CA GLY A 10 13.11 -14.57 11.54
C GLY A 10 12.65 -13.12 11.50
N ASN A 11 12.58 -12.44 12.65
CA ASN A 11 12.39 -10.98 12.68
C ASN A 11 13.76 -10.31 12.70
N THR A 12 14.07 -9.44 11.74
CA THR A 12 15.45 -9.18 11.32
C THR A 12 15.91 -7.75 11.47
N ALA A 13 15.01 -6.78 11.50
CA ALA A 13 15.39 -5.37 11.59
C ALA A 13 16.17 -5.04 12.86
N ASP A 14 15.91 -5.77 13.97
CA ASP A 14 16.54 -5.56 15.27
C ASP A 14 17.76 -6.45 15.50
N THR A 15 17.98 -7.47 14.68
CA THR A 15 18.99 -8.49 14.93
C THR A 15 20.40 -7.92 14.87
N MET A 16 20.73 -7.16 13.82
CA MET A 16 22.07 -6.58 13.67
C MET A 16 22.40 -5.54 14.74
N PRO A 17 21.53 -4.54 15.02
CA PRO A 17 21.76 -3.61 16.12
C PRO A 17 21.86 -4.31 17.49
N ALA A 18 21.08 -5.38 17.71
CA ALA A 18 21.14 -6.15 18.95
C ALA A 18 22.45 -6.92 19.09
N MET A 19 22.96 -7.55 18.02
CA MET A 19 24.25 -8.24 18.02
C MET A 19 25.40 -7.26 18.28
N ALA A 20 25.37 -6.09 17.61
CA ALA A 20 26.36 -5.04 17.82
C ALA A 20 26.36 -4.52 19.27
N ALA A 21 25.16 -4.30 19.84
CA ALA A 21 25.02 -3.88 21.22
C ALA A 21 25.58 -4.92 22.23
N VAL A 22 25.24 -6.22 22.01
CA VAL A 22 25.76 -7.30 22.87
C VAL A 22 27.26 -7.41 22.76
N ALA A 23 27.83 -7.37 21.55
CA ALA A 23 29.30 -7.42 21.39
C ALA A 23 30.00 -6.23 22.05
N SER A 24 29.43 -5.04 21.94
CA SER A 24 29.95 -3.84 22.63
C SER A 24 29.87 -3.94 24.15
N ILE A 25 28.76 -4.48 24.68
CA ILE A 25 28.60 -4.72 26.11
C ILE A 25 29.62 -5.76 26.59
N LEU A 26 29.81 -6.86 25.87
CA LEU A 26 30.83 -7.86 26.19
C LEU A 26 32.21 -7.28 26.17
N GLN A 27 32.56 -6.43 25.20
CA GLN A 27 33.84 -5.70 25.18
C GLN A 27 34.01 -4.85 26.43
N CYS A 28 33.00 -4.08 26.84
CA CYS A 28 33.06 -3.26 28.05
C CYS A 28 33.23 -4.10 29.31
N ILE A 29 32.51 -5.19 29.47
CA ILE A 29 32.61 -6.10 30.63
C ILE A 29 34.03 -6.69 30.72
N MET A 30 34.58 -7.09 29.57
CA MET A 30 35.95 -7.65 29.55
C MET A 30 36.99 -6.63 29.97
N PHE A 31 36.91 -5.37 29.55
CA PHE A 31 37.84 -4.33 29.96
C PHE A 31 37.64 -3.86 31.42
N LEU A 32 36.41 -3.96 31.95
CA LEU A 32 36.15 -3.73 33.36
C LEU A 32 36.70 -4.86 34.24
N ALA A 33 36.59 -6.10 33.78
CA ALA A 33 37.12 -7.26 34.54
C ALA A 33 38.64 -7.35 34.52
N LYS A 34 39.27 -6.90 33.43
CA LYS A 34 40.71 -6.89 33.25
C LYS A 34 41.17 -5.57 32.61
N PRO A 35 41.38 -4.50 33.44
CA PRO A 35 41.78 -3.18 32.93
C PRO A 35 43.14 -3.19 32.22
N GLU A 36 44.00 -4.13 32.58
CA GLU A 36 45.34 -4.31 31.98
C GLU A 36 45.28 -4.61 30.48
N TRP A 37 44.14 -5.16 29.98
CA TRP A 37 43.95 -5.44 28.56
C TRP A 37 43.53 -4.22 27.76
N TYR A 38 43.17 -3.12 28.41
CA TYR A 38 42.74 -1.91 27.73
C TYR A 38 43.93 -0.95 27.52
N ASN A 39 44.26 -0.74 26.26
CA ASN A 39 45.21 0.28 25.86
C ASN A 39 44.51 1.33 24.99
N PRO A 40 44.29 2.56 25.50
CA PRO A 40 43.57 3.59 24.78
C PRO A 40 44.24 4.03 23.47
N ALA A 41 45.54 3.80 23.31
CA ALA A 41 46.30 4.14 22.10
C ALA A 41 46.06 3.15 20.95
N THR A 42 45.64 1.90 21.24
CA THR A 42 45.50 0.83 20.23
C THR A 42 44.11 0.23 20.14
N LEU A 43 43.28 0.41 21.16
CA LEU A 43 41.96 -0.22 21.25
C LEU A 43 40.86 0.84 21.37
N CYS A 44 39.86 0.75 20.46
CA CYS A 44 38.66 1.59 20.47
C CYS A 44 37.48 0.88 21.13
N LEU A 45 36.76 1.59 21.99
CA LEU A 45 35.47 1.14 22.49
C LEU A 45 34.37 1.31 21.42
N MET A 46 33.68 0.22 21.12
CA MET A 46 32.61 0.21 20.09
C MET A 46 31.22 0.63 20.62
N THR A 47 31.17 1.23 21.82
CA THR A 47 29.94 1.73 22.44
C THR A 47 29.29 2.86 21.66
N GLY A 48 30.06 3.78 21.10
CA GLY A 48 29.56 4.89 20.27
C GLY A 48 28.86 4.39 19.01
N PRO A 49 29.54 3.61 18.15
CA PRO A 49 28.90 2.99 16.97
C PRO A 49 27.70 2.13 17.31
N ALA A 50 27.73 1.32 18.38
CA ALA A 50 26.59 0.53 18.82
C ALA A 50 25.40 1.40 19.24
N ALA A 51 25.64 2.49 19.96
CA ALA A 51 24.59 3.44 20.34
C ALA A 51 23.96 4.11 19.09
N LEU A 52 24.77 4.52 18.11
CA LEU A 52 24.28 5.09 16.85
C LEU A 52 23.41 4.09 16.08
N LEU A 53 23.80 2.81 16.02
CA LEU A 53 22.99 1.75 15.42
C LEU A 53 21.63 1.59 16.09
N LEU A 54 21.61 1.59 17.43
CA LEU A 54 20.37 1.52 18.21
C LEU A 54 19.48 2.74 18.01
N CYS A 55 20.05 3.94 18.01
CA CYS A 55 19.33 5.19 17.73
C CYS A 55 18.74 5.20 16.33
N GLY A 56 19.51 4.83 15.31
CA GLY A 56 19.02 4.75 13.91
C GLY A 56 17.89 3.73 13.76
N ASN A 57 18.00 2.58 14.43
CA ASN A 57 16.94 1.58 14.43
C ASN A 57 15.66 2.08 15.13
N ALA A 58 15.81 2.73 16.29
CA ALA A 58 14.71 3.30 17.04
C ALA A 58 13.99 4.41 16.24
N ALA A 59 14.76 5.30 15.59
CA ALA A 59 14.22 6.36 14.75
C ALA A 59 13.42 5.79 13.56
N GLY A 60 13.95 4.76 12.87
CA GLY A 60 13.24 4.08 11.79
C GLY A 60 11.93 3.47 12.25
N LYS A 61 11.89 2.81 13.38
CA LYS A 61 10.68 2.24 13.98
C LYS A 61 9.67 3.30 14.41
N ALA A 62 10.13 4.41 14.96
CA ALA A 62 9.26 5.53 15.32
C ALA A 62 8.57 6.08 14.06
N ILE A 63 9.30 6.25 12.95
CA ILE A 63 8.74 6.68 11.68
C ILE A 63 7.68 5.69 11.16
N ASP A 64 7.96 4.38 11.23
CA ASP A 64 6.99 3.35 10.83
C ASP A 64 5.72 3.40 11.70
N ALA A 65 5.88 3.50 13.02
CA ALA A 65 4.75 3.59 13.95
C ALA A 65 3.88 4.83 13.69
N HIS A 66 4.52 5.99 13.46
CA HIS A 66 3.80 7.20 13.07
C HIS A 66 3.06 7.04 11.74
N THR A 67 3.69 6.38 10.75
CA THR A 67 3.05 6.12 9.45
C THR A 67 1.81 5.24 9.58
N ILE A 68 1.91 4.16 10.38
CA ILE A 68 0.77 3.27 10.64
C ILE A 68 -0.34 4.01 11.37
N ARG A 69 -0.01 4.85 12.36
CA ARG A 69 -0.97 5.67 13.09
C ARG A 69 -1.69 6.65 12.17
N ASP A 70 -0.95 7.39 11.34
CA ASP A 70 -1.52 8.38 10.41
C ASP A 70 -2.49 7.68 9.42
N ASN A 71 -2.09 6.52 8.89
CA ASN A 71 -2.94 5.70 8.03
C ASN A 71 -4.18 5.18 8.74
N PHE A 72 -4.04 4.74 9.98
CA PHE A 72 -5.17 4.26 10.79
C PHE A 72 -6.18 5.39 11.03
N THR A 73 -5.72 6.59 11.33
CA THR A 73 -6.58 7.76 11.52
C THR A 73 -7.40 8.06 10.26
N LEU A 74 -6.78 8.00 9.08
CA LEU A 74 -7.47 8.19 7.80
C LEU A 74 -8.53 7.10 7.54
N VAL A 75 -8.18 5.83 7.79
CA VAL A 75 -9.09 4.69 7.57
C VAL A 75 -10.24 4.67 8.58
N SER A 76 -10.04 5.18 9.79
CA SER A 76 -11.06 5.22 10.86
C SER A 76 -11.98 6.44 10.81
N ALA A 77 -11.79 7.36 9.87
CA ALA A 77 -12.50 8.64 9.81
C ALA A 77 -14.00 8.55 9.45
N GLY A 78 -14.61 7.36 9.43
CA GLY A 78 -16.06 7.18 9.27
C GLY A 78 -16.63 7.52 7.88
N MET A 79 -15.77 7.77 6.89
CA MET A 79 -16.16 8.03 5.51
C MET A 79 -16.33 6.72 4.74
N ASP A 80 -17.05 6.76 3.63
CA ASP A 80 -17.12 5.62 2.73
C ASP A 80 -15.75 5.41 2.06
N HIS A 81 -15.21 4.20 2.21
CA HIS A 81 -13.92 3.83 1.66
C HIS A 81 -14.08 2.86 0.50
N ALA A 82 -13.18 2.92 -0.46
CA ALA A 82 -13.03 1.88 -1.48
C ALA A 82 -11.75 1.09 -1.22
N VAL A 83 -11.85 -0.23 -1.16
CA VAL A 83 -10.70 -1.12 -0.95
C VAL A 83 -10.38 -1.89 -2.21
N ALA A 84 -9.13 -1.80 -2.66
CA ALA A 84 -8.62 -2.62 -3.73
C ALA A 84 -8.18 -3.99 -3.19
N TYR A 85 -8.70 -5.06 -3.76
CA TYR A 85 -8.36 -6.42 -3.39
C TYR A 85 -8.14 -7.29 -4.63
N ARG A 86 -7.35 -8.34 -4.46
CA ARG A 86 -7.08 -9.28 -5.55
C ARG A 86 -8.29 -10.18 -5.79
N LEU A 87 -8.77 -10.20 -7.03
CA LEU A 87 -9.85 -11.09 -7.45
C LEU A 87 -9.33 -12.54 -7.49
N LYS A 88 -10.05 -13.44 -6.77
CA LYS A 88 -9.70 -14.86 -6.69
C LYS A 88 -10.68 -15.76 -7.43
N ASP A 89 -11.88 -15.27 -7.68
CA ASP A 89 -12.93 -16.03 -8.37
C ASP A 89 -12.59 -16.20 -9.86
N ALA A 90 -12.42 -17.45 -10.27
CA ALA A 90 -12.02 -17.78 -11.64
C ALA A 90 -13.12 -17.44 -12.68
N GLY A 91 -14.40 -17.50 -12.30
CA GLY A 91 -15.52 -17.16 -13.17
C GLY A 91 -15.55 -15.67 -13.48
N VAL A 92 -15.56 -14.86 -12.42
CA VAL A 92 -15.53 -13.39 -12.51
C VAL A 92 -14.24 -12.91 -13.19
N LEU A 93 -13.11 -13.57 -12.88
CA LEU A 93 -11.82 -13.25 -13.52
C LEU A 93 -11.89 -13.38 -15.04
N ARG A 94 -12.46 -14.47 -15.56
CA ARG A 94 -12.62 -14.70 -17.00
C ARG A 94 -13.48 -13.63 -17.65
N THR A 95 -14.56 -13.21 -16.98
CA THR A 95 -15.48 -12.20 -17.51
C THR A 95 -14.80 -10.82 -17.58
N VAL A 96 -14.09 -10.44 -16.52
CA VAL A 96 -13.40 -9.13 -16.46
C VAL A 96 -12.18 -9.06 -17.38
N THR A 97 -11.55 -10.21 -17.66
CA THR A 97 -10.35 -10.29 -18.50
C THR A 97 -10.61 -10.76 -19.92
N ALA A 98 -11.89 -10.84 -20.31
CA ALA A 98 -12.28 -11.19 -21.68
C ALA A 98 -11.65 -10.19 -22.68
N GLY A 99 -10.84 -10.72 -23.61
CA GLY A 99 -10.10 -9.90 -24.59
C GLY A 99 -8.66 -9.54 -24.21
N LEU A 100 -8.18 -9.89 -23.01
CA LEU A 100 -6.75 -9.76 -22.68
C LEU A 100 -5.97 -10.96 -23.19
N ALA A 101 -4.81 -10.70 -23.79
CA ALA A 101 -3.93 -11.76 -24.32
C ALA A 101 -3.22 -12.59 -23.23
N GLU A 102 -3.19 -12.10 -22.00
CA GLU A 102 -2.49 -12.77 -20.89
C GLU A 102 -3.32 -13.93 -20.33
N PRO A 103 -2.78 -15.16 -20.29
CA PRO A 103 -3.56 -16.35 -19.93
C PRO A 103 -3.97 -16.40 -18.45
N ARG A 104 -3.29 -15.67 -17.57
CA ARG A 104 -3.59 -15.60 -16.11
C ARG A 104 -3.32 -14.21 -15.54
N PRO A 105 -4.11 -13.20 -15.91
CA PRO A 105 -3.88 -11.85 -15.41
C PRO A 105 -4.17 -11.75 -13.91
N ASN A 106 -3.36 -10.95 -13.21
CA ASN A 106 -3.61 -10.59 -11.83
C ASN A 106 -4.50 -9.36 -11.80
N VAL A 107 -5.76 -9.53 -11.42
CA VAL A 107 -6.74 -8.44 -11.38
C VAL A 107 -6.91 -7.94 -9.94
N LEU A 108 -6.80 -6.63 -9.78
CA LEU A 108 -7.19 -5.91 -8.57
C LEU A 108 -8.52 -5.20 -8.85
N VAL A 109 -9.49 -5.40 -7.98
CA VAL A 109 -10.81 -4.77 -8.08
C VAL A 109 -11.01 -3.86 -6.88
N SER A 110 -11.47 -2.63 -7.13
CA SER A 110 -11.86 -1.70 -6.08
C SER A 110 -13.35 -1.87 -5.77
N ARG A 111 -13.69 -1.99 -4.48
CA ARG A 111 -15.07 -2.04 -4.00
C ARG A 111 -15.29 -1.10 -2.84
N PRO A 112 -16.41 -0.39 -2.79
CA PRO A 112 -16.78 0.40 -1.64
C PRO A 112 -16.99 -0.53 -0.44
N THR A 113 -16.48 -0.15 0.72
CA THR A 113 -16.64 -0.88 1.98
C THR A 113 -16.59 0.08 3.15
N ARG A 114 -17.33 -0.23 4.21
CA ARG A 114 -17.25 0.48 5.49
C ARG A 114 -16.25 -0.17 6.45
N LEU A 115 -15.82 -1.39 6.17
CA LEU A 115 -14.94 -2.15 7.06
C LEU A 115 -13.68 -2.60 6.32
N MET A 116 -12.54 -2.08 6.73
CA MET A 116 -11.25 -2.49 6.18
C MET A 116 -10.69 -3.69 6.95
N LYS A 117 -11.04 -4.90 6.49
CA LYS A 117 -10.49 -6.14 7.04
C LYS A 117 -9.01 -6.28 6.70
N GLY A 118 -8.19 -6.60 7.70
CA GLY A 118 -6.77 -6.93 7.48
C GLY A 118 -5.83 -5.73 7.37
N PHE A 119 -6.23 -4.52 7.75
CA PHE A 119 -5.37 -3.33 7.76
C PHE A 119 -4.08 -3.56 8.58
N LEU A 120 -4.20 -4.03 9.83
CA LEU A 120 -3.05 -4.29 10.69
C LEU A 120 -2.12 -5.37 10.10
N ALA A 121 -2.70 -6.46 9.60
CA ALA A 121 -1.91 -7.51 8.93
C ALA A 121 -1.20 -7.00 7.66
N GLY A 122 -1.78 -6.04 6.95
CA GLY A 122 -1.18 -5.34 5.83
C GLY A 122 -0.03 -4.44 6.27
N SER A 123 -0.23 -3.64 7.31
CA SER A 123 0.75 -2.70 7.84
C SER A 123 1.98 -3.39 8.45
N GLU A 124 1.80 -4.58 9.05
CA GLU A 124 2.88 -5.41 9.58
C GLU A 124 3.53 -6.31 8.52
N SER A 125 3.16 -6.18 7.25
CA SER A 125 3.69 -7.04 6.21
C SER A 125 5.21 -6.90 6.06
N ARG A 126 5.91 -8.06 6.04
CA ARG A 126 7.38 -8.11 5.96
C ARG A 126 7.88 -7.46 4.68
N ARG A 127 8.95 -6.68 4.82
CA ARG A 127 9.69 -6.09 3.71
C ARG A 127 10.50 -7.16 3.00
N THR A 128 10.74 -7.00 1.71
CA THR A 128 11.65 -7.91 0.98
C THR A 128 13.08 -7.80 1.52
N SER A 129 13.47 -6.59 1.95
CA SER A 129 14.76 -6.32 2.61
C SER A 129 14.99 -7.15 3.88
N ASP A 130 13.93 -7.53 4.60
CA ASP A 130 14.05 -8.25 5.87
C ASP A 130 14.67 -9.64 5.69
N LYS A 131 14.35 -10.34 4.58
CA LYS A 131 14.97 -11.63 4.26
C LYS A 131 16.46 -11.49 3.97
N ASN A 132 16.83 -10.47 3.19
CA ASN A 132 18.22 -10.20 2.86
C ASN A 132 19.01 -9.77 4.10
N GLN A 133 18.41 -8.94 4.96
CA GLN A 133 19.02 -8.53 6.24
C GLN A 133 19.24 -9.74 7.15
N GLN A 134 18.35 -10.72 7.17
CA GLN A 134 18.54 -11.93 7.95
C GLN A 134 19.72 -12.77 7.47
N GLN A 135 19.86 -12.94 6.16
CA GLN A 135 21.03 -13.64 5.61
C GLN A 135 22.33 -12.88 5.90
N PHE A 136 22.30 -11.55 5.70
CA PHE A 136 23.43 -10.69 5.97
C PHE A 136 23.84 -10.71 7.45
N ALA A 137 22.89 -10.71 8.38
CA ALA A 137 23.15 -10.81 9.81
C ALA A 137 23.88 -12.12 10.20
N ARG A 138 23.51 -13.24 9.56
CA ARG A 138 24.21 -14.53 9.79
C ARG A 138 25.62 -14.51 9.26
N ILE A 139 25.86 -13.96 8.07
CA ILE A 139 27.18 -13.79 7.49
C ILE A 139 28.03 -12.87 8.37
N LEU A 140 27.48 -11.74 8.80
CA LEU A 140 28.15 -10.78 9.65
C LEU A 140 28.58 -11.40 11.00
N LEU A 141 27.70 -12.20 11.61
CA LEU A 141 28.03 -12.94 12.82
C LEU A 141 29.16 -13.95 12.57
N GLY A 142 29.09 -14.70 11.47
CA GLY A 142 30.16 -15.63 11.08
C GLY A 142 31.52 -14.93 10.87
N CYS A 143 31.51 -13.79 10.18
CA CYS A 143 32.71 -12.97 9.99
C CYS A 143 33.25 -12.43 11.34
N GLY A 144 32.34 -11.99 12.23
CA GLY A 144 32.72 -11.52 13.58
C GLY A 144 33.38 -12.61 14.41
N VAL A 145 32.81 -13.82 14.42
CA VAL A 145 33.39 -14.96 15.15
C VAL A 145 34.71 -15.39 14.49
N ALA A 146 34.81 -15.40 13.17
CA ALA A 146 36.07 -15.72 12.48
C ALA A 146 37.17 -14.69 12.81
N ALA A 147 36.86 -13.41 12.81
CA ALA A 147 37.77 -12.34 13.18
C ALA A 147 38.20 -12.46 14.64
N PHE A 148 37.31 -12.81 15.56
CA PHE A 148 37.60 -13.07 16.95
C PHE A 148 38.59 -14.22 17.11
N LEU A 149 38.34 -15.37 16.52
CA LEU A 149 39.17 -16.55 16.59
C LEU A 149 40.54 -16.29 15.95
N PHE A 150 40.58 -15.68 14.78
CA PHE A 150 41.84 -15.33 14.12
C PHE A 150 42.71 -14.42 14.96
N THR A 151 42.12 -13.36 15.54
CA THR A 151 42.85 -12.40 16.38
C THR A 151 43.32 -13.06 17.64
N LEU A 152 42.51 -13.91 18.28
CA LEU A 152 42.86 -14.64 19.49
C LEU A 152 44.02 -15.62 19.24
N LEU A 153 44.03 -16.35 18.13
CA LEU A 153 45.06 -17.30 17.77
C LEU A 153 46.39 -16.61 17.39
N TYR A 154 46.28 -15.52 16.62
CA TYR A 154 47.46 -14.84 16.06
C TYR A 154 48.14 -13.93 17.11
N ARG A 155 47.34 -13.09 17.79
CA ARG A 155 47.90 -12.14 18.77
C ARG A 155 47.96 -12.65 20.21
N LYS A 156 47.26 -13.74 20.50
CA LYS A 156 47.12 -14.32 21.85
C LYS A 156 46.65 -13.32 22.92
N ASP A 157 45.99 -12.25 22.47
CA ASP A 157 45.45 -11.19 23.31
C ASP A 157 43.92 -11.16 23.18
N ALA A 158 43.24 -11.41 24.30
CA ALA A 158 41.80 -11.45 24.34
C ALA A 158 41.17 -10.05 24.19
N GLY A 159 41.83 -8.99 24.63
CA GLY A 159 41.35 -7.61 24.50
C GLY A 159 41.20 -7.19 23.04
N THR A 160 42.23 -7.48 22.23
CA THR A 160 42.18 -7.23 20.77
C THR A 160 41.14 -8.11 20.08
N ALA A 161 40.96 -9.37 20.54
CA ALA A 161 39.95 -10.28 19.95
C ALA A 161 38.51 -9.80 20.18
N PHE A 162 38.17 -9.35 21.41
CA PHE A 162 36.84 -8.78 21.68
C PHE A 162 36.61 -7.46 20.93
N THR A 163 37.66 -6.65 20.76
CA THR A 163 37.57 -5.43 19.95
C THR A 163 37.34 -5.74 18.47
N ALA A 164 38.01 -6.75 17.94
CA ALA A 164 37.76 -7.21 16.56
C ALA A 164 36.33 -7.71 16.35
N LEU A 165 35.81 -8.51 17.29
CA LEU A 165 34.41 -8.96 17.25
C LEU A 165 33.42 -7.78 17.25
N ALA A 166 33.59 -6.88 18.24
CA ALA A 166 32.71 -5.71 18.36
C ALA A 166 32.87 -4.78 17.17
N GLY A 167 34.05 -4.58 16.63
CA GLY A 167 34.32 -3.78 15.45
C GLY A 167 33.64 -4.32 14.22
N VAL A 168 33.74 -5.62 13.91
CA VAL A 168 33.08 -6.25 12.76
C VAL A 168 31.58 -6.14 12.91
N LEU A 169 30.99 -6.41 14.07
CA LEU A 169 29.54 -6.37 14.26
C LEU A 169 28.99 -4.94 14.28
N CYS A 170 29.70 -3.96 14.82
CA CYS A 170 29.25 -2.58 14.86
C CYS A 170 29.44 -1.85 13.53
N LEU A 171 30.56 -2.04 12.85
CA LEU A 171 30.87 -1.34 11.60
C LEU A 171 30.28 -2.05 10.37
N GLY A 172 30.12 -3.38 10.44
CA GLY A 172 29.49 -4.15 9.38
C GLY A 172 27.95 -4.05 9.35
N ALA A 173 27.31 -3.62 10.45
CA ALA A 173 25.87 -3.42 10.47
C ALA A 173 25.49 -2.08 9.83
N PRO A 174 24.46 -2.03 8.97
CA PRO A 174 24.01 -0.79 8.35
C PRO A 174 23.41 0.16 9.39
N LEU A 175 24.03 1.32 9.60
CA LEU A 175 23.64 2.34 10.58
C LEU A 175 22.18 2.82 10.42
N ALA A 176 21.69 2.88 9.19
CA ALA A 176 20.38 3.42 8.85
C ALA A 176 19.44 2.40 8.20
N GLY A 177 19.65 1.09 8.41
CA GLY A 177 18.92 0.05 7.69
C GLY A 177 17.38 0.15 7.79
N THR A 178 16.86 0.40 9.00
CA THR A 178 15.42 0.62 9.22
C THR A 178 14.98 2.00 8.74
N LEU A 179 15.79 3.02 8.91
CA LEU A 179 15.51 4.40 8.52
C LEU A 179 15.40 4.52 6.99
N ILE A 180 16.36 3.92 6.25
CA ILE A 180 16.36 3.89 4.78
C ILE A 180 15.08 3.27 4.22
N SER A 181 14.50 2.30 4.90
CA SER A 181 13.25 1.68 4.45
C SER A 181 11.99 2.40 4.96
N ALA A 182 12.03 3.02 6.13
CA ALA A 182 10.89 3.71 6.72
C ALA A 182 10.61 5.08 6.07
N MET A 183 11.65 5.84 5.73
CA MET A 183 11.49 7.17 5.11
C MET A 183 10.77 7.16 3.77
N PRO A 184 11.17 6.35 2.76
CA PRO A 184 10.46 6.31 1.48
C PRO A 184 9.00 5.88 1.65
N MET A 185 8.73 4.92 2.55
CA MET A 185 7.38 4.50 2.85
C MET A 185 6.53 5.65 3.39
N ARG A 186 7.07 6.42 4.34
CA ARG A 186 6.37 7.58 4.89
C ARG A 186 6.12 8.66 3.84
N LEU A 187 7.08 8.94 2.95
CA LEU A 187 6.91 9.91 1.86
C LEU A 187 5.82 9.47 0.89
N MET A 188 5.83 8.21 0.48
CA MET A 188 4.78 7.65 -0.38
C MET A 188 3.40 7.74 0.27
N GLN A 189 3.30 7.41 1.56
CA GLN A 189 2.04 7.48 2.29
C GLN A 189 1.54 8.93 2.40
N ARG A 190 2.41 9.88 2.65
CA ARG A 190 2.03 11.31 2.66
C ARG A 190 1.51 11.77 1.31
N SER A 191 2.19 11.39 0.22
CA SER A 191 1.72 11.71 -1.13
C SER A 191 0.39 11.03 -1.47
N ALA A 192 0.21 9.77 -1.06
CA ALA A 192 -1.05 9.05 -1.22
C ALA A 192 -2.18 9.70 -0.40
N ALA A 193 -1.91 10.12 0.84
CA ALA A 193 -2.88 10.77 1.70
C ALA A 193 -3.39 12.11 1.13
N GLN A 194 -2.57 12.85 0.37
CA GLN A 194 -2.99 14.08 -0.29
C GLN A 194 -4.11 13.87 -1.31
N ILE A 195 -4.16 12.69 -1.93
CA ILE A 195 -5.22 12.29 -2.86
C ILE A 195 -6.28 11.40 -2.22
N GLY A 196 -6.29 11.31 -0.89
CA GLY A 196 -7.25 10.49 -0.14
C GLY A 196 -7.01 8.99 -0.22
N ALA A 197 -5.81 8.55 -0.62
CA ALA A 197 -5.46 7.14 -0.72
C ALA A 197 -4.59 6.69 0.47
N VAL A 198 -4.80 5.45 0.91
CA VAL A 198 -4.00 4.81 1.97
C VAL A 198 -3.42 3.50 1.44
N ILE A 199 -2.11 3.32 1.60
CA ILE A 199 -1.41 2.09 1.25
C ILE A 199 -0.99 1.42 2.56
N PRO A 200 -1.62 0.32 3.01
CA PRO A 200 -1.37 -0.26 4.33
C PRO A 200 0.07 -0.71 4.55
N GLY A 201 0.70 -1.31 3.53
CA GLY A 201 2.04 -1.83 3.73
C GLY A 201 2.80 -2.19 2.46
N TRP A 202 4.00 -2.73 2.64
CA TRP A 202 4.92 -3.10 1.55
C TRP A 202 4.39 -4.17 0.59
N LYS A 203 3.49 -5.03 1.05
CA LYS A 203 2.83 -6.04 0.21
C LYS A 203 1.97 -5.36 -0.86
N ASP A 204 1.27 -4.31 -0.47
CA ASP A 204 0.33 -3.59 -1.34
C ASP A 204 1.07 -2.71 -2.34
N ILE A 205 2.19 -2.08 -1.92
CA ILE A 205 3.10 -1.37 -2.84
C ILE A 205 3.59 -2.31 -3.94
N ARG A 206 3.99 -3.54 -3.59
CA ARG A 206 4.46 -4.51 -4.59
C ARG A 206 3.35 -4.96 -5.54
N LEU A 207 2.11 -5.01 -5.07
CA LEU A 207 0.96 -5.31 -5.92
C LEU A 207 0.69 -4.16 -6.88
N LEU A 208 0.67 -2.92 -6.38
CA LEU A 208 0.48 -1.72 -7.21
C LEU A 208 1.60 -1.54 -8.23
N GLY A 209 2.85 -1.77 -7.85
CA GLY A 209 3.99 -1.66 -8.77
C GLY A 209 4.02 -2.68 -9.92
N ARG A 210 3.11 -3.66 -9.91
CA ARG A 210 2.94 -4.65 -10.99
C ARG A 210 1.74 -4.35 -11.88
N VAL A 211 0.97 -3.31 -11.58
CA VAL A 211 -0.17 -2.89 -12.40
C VAL A 211 0.36 -2.21 -13.66
N ASN A 212 0.01 -2.74 -14.81
CA ASN A 212 0.38 -2.21 -16.13
C ASN A 212 -0.84 -1.82 -16.97
N VAL A 213 -2.04 -2.22 -16.56
CA VAL A 213 -3.30 -1.89 -17.22
C VAL A 213 -4.29 -1.37 -16.18
N LEU A 214 -4.94 -0.25 -16.47
CA LEU A 214 -6.01 0.31 -15.67
C LEU A 214 -7.29 0.31 -16.50
N GLN A 215 -8.31 -0.42 -16.02
CA GLN A 215 -9.65 -0.39 -16.59
C GLN A 215 -10.52 0.49 -15.70
N VAL A 216 -11.10 1.53 -16.28
CA VAL A 216 -12.01 2.46 -15.60
C VAL A 216 -13.34 2.49 -16.33
N THR A 217 -14.43 2.65 -15.58
CA THR A 217 -15.75 2.87 -16.14
C THR A 217 -16.01 4.37 -16.27
N ALA A 218 -17.01 4.74 -17.11
CA ALA A 218 -17.40 6.14 -17.23
C ALA A 218 -17.82 6.75 -15.87
N GLN A 219 -18.40 5.94 -14.97
CA GLN A 219 -18.78 6.38 -13.63
C GLN A 219 -17.59 6.67 -12.73
N ASP A 220 -16.48 5.95 -12.90
CA ASP A 220 -15.26 6.20 -12.13
C ASP A 220 -14.60 7.52 -12.54
N LEU A 221 -14.68 7.87 -13.83
CA LEU A 221 -14.15 9.12 -14.37
C LEU A 221 -15.06 10.32 -14.12
N PHE A 222 -16.38 10.09 -14.16
CA PHE A 222 -17.38 11.14 -14.00
C PHE A 222 -18.32 10.79 -12.83
N PRO A 223 -17.86 11.00 -11.58
CA PRO A 223 -18.67 10.76 -10.40
C PRO A 223 -19.89 11.68 -10.37
N LYS A 224 -20.86 11.35 -9.52
CA LYS A 224 -22.07 12.15 -9.32
C LYS A 224 -21.73 13.63 -9.10
N GLY A 225 -22.40 14.50 -9.82
CA GLY A 225 -22.19 15.95 -9.76
C GLY A 225 -21.11 16.54 -10.69
N CYS A 226 -20.31 15.71 -11.37
CA CYS A 226 -19.35 16.21 -12.37
C CYS A 226 -20.03 16.68 -13.66
N ILE A 227 -21.20 16.13 -13.97
CA ILE A 227 -21.98 16.51 -15.16
C ILE A 227 -23.10 17.42 -14.71
N THR A 228 -23.15 18.62 -15.27
CA THR A 228 -24.21 19.58 -15.01
C THR A 228 -25.01 19.84 -16.28
N LEU A 229 -26.33 19.80 -16.16
CA LEU A 229 -27.21 20.18 -17.25
C LEU A 229 -27.21 21.70 -17.37
N ARG A 230 -26.76 22.22 -18.50
CA ARG A 230 -26.76 23.67 -18.77
C ARG A 230 -28.11 24.17 -19.27
N GLY A 231 -28.95 23.30 -19.88
CA GLY A 231 -30.24 23.66 -20.38
C GLY A 231 -30.81 22.60 -21.28
N ILE A 232 -32.11 22.64 -21.46
CA ILE A 232 -32.86 21.79 -22.41
C ILE A 232 -33.39 22.70 -23.50
N LYS A 233 -33.12 22.35 -24.75
CA LYS A 233 -33.65 23.05 -25.91
C LYS A 233 -34.60 22.13 -26.67
N PRO A 234 -35.90 22.16 -26.38
CA PRO A 234 -36.87 21.32 -27.08
C PRO A 234 -37.13 21.84 -28.50
N VAL A 235 -37.51 20.94 -29.36
CA VAL A 235 -38.00 21.29 -30.71
C VAL A 235 -39.42 21.86 -30.62
N ARG A 236 -40.26 21.26 -29.76
CA ARG A 236 -41.59 21.74 -29.40
C ARG A 236 -41.67 21.95 -27.88
N LYS A 237 -42.19 23.11 -27.45
CA LYS A 237 -42.25 23.45 -26.02
C LYS A 237 -43.21 22.55 -25.22
N GLU A 238 -44.23 22.01 -25.87
CA GLU A 238 -45.28 21.18 -25.28
C GLU A 238 -44.77 19.80 -24.86
N ASP A 239 -43.68 19.32 -25.46
CA ASP A 239 -43.17 17.96 -25.25
C ASP A 239 -42.03 17.88 -24.20
N ILE A 240 -41.69 18.98 -23.52
CA ILE A 240 -40.55 19.00 -22.59
C ILE A 240 -40.70 18.00 -21.44
N GLU A 241 -41.86 17.99 -20.79
CA GLU A 241 -42.15 17.13 -19.66
C GLU A 241 -42.10 15.65 -20.07
N LEU A 242 -42.69 15.34 -21.20
CA LEU A 242 -42.69 14.01 -21.73
C LEU A 242 -41.30 13.53 -22.12
N ALA A 243 -40.48 14.40 -22.71
CA ALA A 243 -39.12 14.11 -23.07
C ALA A 243 -38.23 13.85 -21.81
N ILE A 244 -38.45 14.60 -20.73
CA ILE A 244 -37.76 14.37 -19.47
C ILE A 244 -38.16 13.04 -18.85
N ILE A 245 -39.45 12.73 -18.78
CA ILE A 245 -39.97 11.48 -18.24
C ILE A 245 -39.47 10.28 -19.05
N TYR A 246 -39.53 10.33 -20.38
CA TYR A 246 -39.04 9.26 -21.24
C TYR A 246 -37.54 9.08 -21.11
N SER A 247 -36.79 10.17 -21.05
CA SER A 247 -35.35 10.12 -20.84
C SER A 247 -34.99 9.54 -19.46
N ALA A 248 -35.69 9.95 -18.42
CA ALA A 248 -35.50 9.40 -17.07
C ALA A 248 -35.86 7.90 -17.03
N SER A 249 -36.95 7.50 -17.71
CA SER A 249 -37.39 6.09 -17.79
C SER A 249 -36.34 5.21 -18.49
N MET A 250 -35.86 5.65 -19.66
CA MET A 250 -34.82 4.93 -20.42
C MET A 250 -33.52 4.78 -19.64
N LEU A 251 -33.13 5.81 -18.91
CA LEU A 251 -31.85 5.82 -18.17
C LEU A 251 -31.95 5.22 -16.78
N ALA A 252 -33.15 4.96 -16.26
CA ALA A 252 -33.35 4.42 -14.90
C ALA A 252 -32.63 3.09 -14.65
N ASP A 253 -32.63 2.21 -15.64
CA ASP A 253 -32.03 0.87 -15.54
C ASP A 253 -30.62 0.80 -16.16
N VAL A 254 -30.14 1.91 -16.74
CA VAL A 254 -28.82 1.98 -17.35
C VAL A 254 -27.80 2.58 -16.39
N ASN A 255 -26.59 2.04 -16.41
CA ASN A 255 -25.48 2.54 -15.62
C ASN A 255 -24.76 3.68 -16.37
N THR A 256 -25.32 4.89 -16.32
CA THR A 256 -24.77 6.08 -16.99
C THR A 256 -24.73 7.27 -16.04
N PRO A 257 -23.71 8.15 -16.13
CA PRO A 257 -23.64 9.38 -15.34
C PRO A 257 -24.84 10.33 -15.55
N LEU A 258 -25.56 10.20 -16.67
CA LEU A 258 -26.74 11.00 -16.98
C LEU A 258 -27.97 10.58 -16.17
N LYS A 259 -28.00 9.34 -15.66
CA LYS A 259 -29.12 8.79 -14.88
C LYS A 259 -29.54 9.72 -13.73
N ASP A 260 -28.58 10.12 -12.90
CA ASP A 260 -28.85 10.93 -11.71
C ASP A 260 -29.41 12.31 -12.07
N ILE A 261 -29.00 12.88 -13.21
CA ILE A 261 -29.50 14.17 -13.71
C ILE A 261 -30.97 14.07 -14.09
N PHE A 262 -31.31 13.09 -14.92
CA PHE A 262 -32.69 12.94 -15.39
C PHE A 262 -33.66 12.45 -14.31
N LEU A 263 -33.20 11.57 -13.40
CA LEU A 263 -33.96 11.17 -12.22
C LEU A 263 -34.19 12.34 -11.26
N GLY A 264 -33.17 13.17 -11.02
CA GLY A 264 -33.30 14.37 -10.22
C GLY A 264 -34.33 15.37 -10.78
N MET A 265 -34.46 15.47 -12.11
CA MET A 265 -35.50 16.31 -12.75
C MET A 265 -36.91 15.83 -12.50
N THR A 266 -37.11 14.51 -12.33
CA THR A 266 -38.43 13.93 -11.99
C THR A 266 -38.67 13.93 -10.47
N GLY A 267 -37.79 14.57 -9.67
CA GLY A 267 -37.88 14.60 -8.22
C GLY A 267 -37.67 13.22 -7.59
N ASP A 268 -36.90 12.35 -8.22
CA ASP A 268 -36.68 10.95 -7.83
C ASP A 268 -37.97 10.12 -7.70
N ASN A 269 -39.04 10.61 -8.26
CA ASN A 269 -40.35 9.95 -8.18
C ASN A 269 -40.46 8.82 -9.23
N ARG A 270 -40.13 7.61 -8.80
CA ARG A 270 -40.17 6.41 -9.66
C ARG A 270 -41.58 6.07 -10.18
N LYS A 271 -42.64 6.62 -9.58
CA LYS A 271 -44.01 6.40 -10.06
C LYS A 271 -44.33 7.12 -11.37
N LEU A 272 -43.56 8.14 -11.71
CA LEU A 272 -43.66 8.89 -12.94
C LEU A 272 -42.98 8.19 -14.13
N LEU A 273 -42.14 7.19 -13.85
CA LEU A 273 -41.37 6.50 -14.88
C LEU A 273 -42.25 5.52 -15.63
N CYS A 274 -42.15 5.56 -16.96
CA CYS A 274 -42.82 4.64 -17.84
C CYS A 274 -42.07 3.32 -17.98
N LYS A 275 -42.78 2.23 -18.25
CA LYS A 275 -42.15 0.94 -18.54
C LYS A 275 -41.46 1.02 -19.90
N VAL A 276 -40.17 0.69 -19.94
CA VAL A 276 -39.37 0.63 -21.15
C VAL A 276 -39.33 -0.80 -21.66
N GLU A 277 -39.60 -0.97 -22.93
CA GLU A 277 -39.57 -2.25 -23.63
C GLU A 277 -38.42 -2.26 -24.64
N ASN A 278 -37.75 -3.42 -24.78
CA ASN A 278 -36.68 -3.65 -25.76
C ASN A 278 -35.59 -2.57 -25.74
N LEU A 279 -35.05 -2.30 -24.54
CA LEU A 279 -33.94 -1.37 -24.37
C LEU A 279 -32.65 -1.96 -24.97
N GLU A 280 -32.14 -1.35 -26.02
CA GLU A 280 -30.90 -1.72 -26.69
C GLU A 280 -29.86 -0.63 -26.50
N THR A 281 -28.62 -1.06 -26.24
CA THR A 281 -27.47 -0.17 -26.17
C THR A 281 -26.71 -0.21 -27.49
N LEU A 282 -26.55 0.95 -28.11
CA LEU A 282 -25.74 1.12 -29.31
C LEU A 282 -24.42 1.72 -28.92
N ASP A 283 -23.35 0.91 -28.97
CA ASP A 283 -22.01 1.30 -28.51
C ASP A 283 -21.49 2.58 -29.19
N GLY A 284 -21.16 3.58 -28.38
CA GLY A 284 -20.66 4.88 -28.81
C GLY A 284 -21.72 5.81 -29.42
N LEU A 285 -22.96 5.36 -29.53
CA LEU A 285 -24.08 6.14 -30.11
C LEU A 285 -25.10 6.53 -29.04
N GLY A 286 -25.62 5.55 -28.25
CA GLY A 286 -26.64 5.81 -27.24
C GLY A 286 -27.53 4.62 -26.94
N TYR A 287 -28.79 4.89 -26.61
CA TYR A 287 -29.79 3.92 -26.19
C TYR A 287 -31.06 4.05 -27.06
N VAL A 288 -31.64 2.95 -27.40
CA VAL A 288 -32.90 2.87 -28.15
C VAL A 288 -33.87 1.95 -27.40
N GLY A 289 -35.10 2.35 -27.25
CA GLY A 289 -36.13 1.54 -26.58
C GLY A 289 -37.52 1.97 -26.99
N TRP A 290 -38.51 1.26 -26.49
CA TRP A 290 -39.91 1.54 -26.77
C TRP A 290 -40.65 1.91 -25.49
N ILE A 291 -41.38 3.00 -25.50
CA ILE A 291 -42.22 3.47 -24.39
C ILE A 291 -43.62 3.75 -24.95
N ASN A 292 -44.65 3.11 -24.41
CA ASN A 292 -46.02 3.26 -24.82
C ASN A 292 -46.26 3.08 -26.35
N GLY A 293 -45.49 2.20 -26.99
CA GLY A 293 -45.55 1.95 -28.42
C GLY A 293 -44.79 2.95 -29.30
N GLU A 294 -44.15 3.95 -28.70
CA GLU A 294 -43.29 4.92 -29.40
C GLU A 294 -41.82 4.55 -29.28
N ARG A 295 -41.08 4.69 -30.37
CA ARG A 295 -39.63 4.47 -30.37
C ARG A 295 -38.93 5.71 -29.83
N VAL A 296 -38.22 5.53 -28.69
CA VAL A 296 -37.48 6.57 -28.04
C VAL A 296 -35.98 6.31 -28.22
N MET A 297 -35.23 7.33 -28.58
CA MET A 297 -33.78 7.27 -28.77
C MET A 297 -33.10 8.35 -27.95
N ILE A 298 -32.04 7.95 -27.18
CA ILE A 298 -31.22 8.85 -26.39
C ILE A 298 -29.78 8.63 -26.76
N GLY A 299 -29.13 9.64 -27.30
CA GLY A 299 -27.73 9.45 -27.68
C GLY A 299 -27.09 10.69 -28.28
N SER A 300 -25.96 10.45 -28.93
CA SER A 300 -25.19 11.48 -29.62
C SER A 300 -25.94 11.91 -30.89
N ARG A 301 -25.56 13.08 -31.46
CA ARG A 301 -26.12 13.59 -32.72
C ARG A 301 -25.92 12.62 -33.90
N ARG A 302 -25.17 11.56 -33.75
CA ARG A 302 -24.89 10.54 -34.77
C ARG A 302 -25.87 9.34 -34.70
N LEU A 303 -26.69 9.26 -33.66
CA LEU A 303 -27.74 8.27 -33.49
C LEU A 303 -28.90 8.62 -34.42
#